data_de3ee992cf092f2e4375a4edf9983785
#
_entry.id   de3ee992cf092f2e4375a4edf9983785
#
_cell.length_a   1.000
_cell.length_b   1.000
_cell.length_c   1.000
_cell.angle_alpha   90.00
_cell.angle_beta   90.00
_cell.angle_gamma   90.00
#
_symmetry.space_group_name_H-M   'P 1'
#
loop_
_entity.id
_entity.type
_entity.pdbx_description
1 polymer ?
#
loop_
_entity_poly.entity_id
_entity_poly.type
_entity_poly.pdbx_seq_one_letter_code
_entity_poly.pdbx_strand_id
1 'polypeptide(L)'
;PERYPDLMHLHALYGCLRGARELRGAIDFETVETRIEFNAERKIEAIVPVHRNDAHKLIEERMLAANVATAEFLEAASLPVLFRVHEGPSTERLANVRAFLGELGLDLGGGEKPTPEDYQRLLATAVDRDDASVIQTMLLRSLSQAVYQAENKGHFGLHYPAYAHFTSPIRRYPDLLVHRAIRSLIRGGKY
;
A
#
# COMPACT_ATOMS: atom_id res chain seq x y z
N PRO A 1 -8.26 -6.11 31.48
CA PRO A 1 -9.30 -5.29 30.87
C PRO A 1 -10.29 -6.19 30.10
N GLU A 2 -11.58 -5.87 30.14
CA GLU A 2 -12.65 -6.67 29.53
C GLU A 2 -12.45 -6.95 28.03
N ARG A 3 -11.83 -6.01 27.31
CA ARG A 3 -11.53 -6.11 25.86
C ARG A 3 -10.20 -6.76 25.51
N TYR A 4 -9.45 -7.23 26.46
CA TYR A 4 -8.14 -7.83 26.19
C TYR A 4 -8.20 -9.06 25.26
N PRO A 5 -9.15 -10.00 25.40
CA PRO A 5 -9.28 -11.14 24.49
C PRO A 5 -9.55 -10.69 23.04
N ASP A 6 -10.40 -9.68 22.83
CA ASP A 6 -10.71 -9.14 21.50
C ASP A 6 -9.45 -8.57 20.84
N LEU A 7 -8.62 -7.84 21.60
CA LEU A 7 -7.35 -7.30 21.09
C LEU A 7 -6.37 -8.42 20.71
N MET A 8 -6.32 -9.51 21.48
CA MET A 8 -5.48 -10.67 21.15
C MET A 8 -5.95 -11.38 19.89
N HIS A 9 -7.25 -11.54 19.68
CA HIS A 9 -7.80 -12.05 18.41
C HIS A 9 -7.46 -11.14 17.24
N LEU A 10 -7.54 -9.83 17.44
CA LEU A 10 -7.15 -8.85 16.44
C LEU A 10 -5.64 -8.94 16.12
N HIS A 11 -4.80 -9.17 17.09
CA HIS A 11 -3.36 -9.36 16.89
C HIS A 11 -3.05 -10.67 16.15
N ALA A 12 -3.75 -11.76 16.49
CA ALA A 12 -3.61 -13.03 15.77
C ALA A 12 -4.01 -12.90 14.29
N LEU A 13 -5.12 -12.20 14.00
CA LEU A 13 -5.52 -11.88 12.62
C LEU A 13 -4.47 -11.05 11.89
N TYR A 14 -3.85 -10.08 12.55
CA TYR A 14 -2.74 -9.32 11.98
C TYR A 14 -1.60 -10.23 11.54
N GLY A 15 -1.20 -11.19 12.37
CA GLY A 15 -0.18 -12.18 12.01
C GLY A 15 -0.52 -12.97 10.73
N CYS A 16 -1.77 -13.41 10.59
CA CYS A 16 -2.24 -14.10 9.38
C CYS A 16 -2.19 -13.18 8.14
N LEU A 17 -2.67 -11.94 8.25
CA LEU A 17 -2.69 -10.98 7.14
C LEU A 17 -1.27 -10.58 6.72
N ARG A 18 -0.37 -10.41 7.69
CA ARG A 18 1.04 -10.11 7.44
C ARG A 18 1.73 -11.25 6.70
N GLY A 19 1.53 -12.50 7.13
CA GLY A 19 2.05 -13.68 6.42
C GLY A 19 1.49 -13.80 5.00
N ALA A 20 0.21 -13.53 4.80
CA ALA A 20 -0.40 -13.51 3.47
C ALA A 20 0.18 -12.39 2.58
N ARG A 21 0.52 -11.21 3.13
CA ARG A 21 1.18 -10.13 2.42
C ARG A 21 2.58 -10.53 1.95
N GLU A 22 3.35 -11.18 2.81
CA GLU A 22 4.69 -11.65 2.48
C GLU A 22 4.66 -12.73 1.39
N LEU A 23 3.75 -13.70 1.50
CA LEU A 23 3.55 -14.75 0.50
C LEU A 23 3.08 -14.21 -0.85
N ARG A 24 2.29 -13.14 -0.85
CA ARG A 24 1.82 -12.48 -2.08
C ARG A 24 2.94 -11.67 -2.75
N GLY A 25 4.04 -11.37 -2.07
CA GLY A 25 5.13 -10.57 -2.61
C GLY A 25 4.82 -9.08 -2.72
N ALA A 26 3.97 -8.55 -1.85
CA ALA A 26 3.71 -7.11 -1.80
C ALA A 26 4.97 -6.33 -1.42
N ILE A 27 5.22 -5.22 -2.09
CA ILE A 27 6.39 -4.39 -1.79
C ILE A 27 6.17 -3.68 -0.45
N ASP A 28 7.11 -3.82 0.47
CA ASP A 28 7.08 -3.13 1.76
C ASP A 28 8.20 -2.10 1.83
N PHE A 29 7.85 -0.84 1.62
CA PHE A 29 8.76 0.28 1.77
C PHE A 29 8.71 0.78 3.22
N GLU A 30 9.82 0.69 3.92
CA GLU A 30 9.97 1.30 5.25
C GLU A 30 10.32 2.77 5.12
N THR A 31 9.31 3.62 5.00
CA THR A 31 9.50 5.08 4.99
C THR A 31 9.44 5.63 6.41
N VAL A 32 10.41 6.45 6.76
CA VAL A 32 10.40 7.18 8.03
C VAL A 32 9.48 8.38 7.88
N GLU A 33 8.32 8.32 8.54
CA GLU A 33 7.46 9.50 8.70
C GLU A 33 8.01 10.40 9.79
N THR A 34 7.79 11.69 9.68
CA THR A 34 8.20 12.66 10.69
C THR A 34 6.99 13.39 11.26
N ARG A 35 7.05 13.70 12.56
CA ARG A 35 6.07 14.54 13.25
C ARG A 35 6.72 15.84 13.66
N ILE A 36 6.03 16.95 13.40
CA ILE A 36 6.45 18.27 13.88
C ILE A 36 5.88 18.45 15.29
N GLU A 37 6.76 18.72 16.24
CA GLU A 37 6.41 19.10 17.61
C GLU A 37 6.48 20.60 17.77
N PHE A 38 5.45 21.17 18.40
CA PHE A 38 5.33 22.60 18.61
C PHE A 38 5.49 22.94 20.10
N ASN A 39 6.17 24.03 20.39
CA ASN A 39 6.26 24.56 21.75
C ASN A 39 4.97 25.31 22.17
N ALA A 40 4.96 25.86 23.39
CA ALA A 40 3.81 26.58 23.95
C ALA A 40 3.42 27.81 23.11
N GLU A 41 4.39 28.44 22.41
CA GLU A 41 4.20 29.58 21.51
C GLU A 41 3.80 29.17 20.08
N ARG A 42 3.48 27.88 19.84
CA ARG A 42 3.13 27.29 18.53
C ARG A 42 4.23 27.43 17.45
N LYS A 43 5.49 27.53 17.87
CA LYS A 43 6.65 27.46 16.98
C LYS A 43 7.16 26.02 16.92
N ILE A 44 7.77 25.65 15.80
CA ILE A 44 8.38 24.33 15.65
C ILE A 44 9.50 24.20 16.67
N GLU A 45 9.38 23.23 17.57
CA GLU A 45 10.39 22.88 18.57
C GLU A 45 11.30 21.75 18.06
N ALA A 46 10.70 20.71 17.49
CA ALA A 46 11.44 19.57 16.95
C ALA A 46 10.71 18.92 15.77
N ILE A 47 11.49 18.23 14.94
CA ILE A 47 10.98 17.29 13.92
C ILE A 47 11.47 15.91 14.35
N VAL A 48 10.54 15.05 14.78
CA VAL A 48 10.88 13.73 15.34
C VAL A 48 10.41 12.62 14.43
N PRO A 49 11.18 11.53 14.27
CA PRO A 49 10.74 10.38 13.51
C PRO A 49 9.57 9.67 14.20
N VAL A 50 8.59 9.21 13.43
CA VAL A 50 7.48 8.40 13.89
C VAL A 50 7.79 6.94 13.60
N HIS A 51 7.98 6.17 14.66
CA HIS A 51 8.18 4.73 14.54
C HIS A 51 6.83 4.00 14.48
N ARG A 52 6.59 3.29 13.38
CA ARG A 52 5.41 2.44 13.21
C ARG A 52 5.55 1.20 14.09
N ASN A 53 4.62 1.00 14.99
CA ASN A 53 4.53 -0.20 15.82
C ASN A 53 3.47 -1.18 15.29
N ASP A 54 3.33 -2.35 15.91
CA ASP A 54 2.39 -3.38 15.50
C ASP A 54 0.93 -2.94 15.54
N ALA A 55 0.57 -2.00 16.42
CA ALA A 55 -0.80 -1.46 16.45
C ALA A 55 -1.13 -0.66 15.17
N HIS A 56 -0.17 0.11 14.64
CA HIS A 56 -0.34 0.80 13.35
C HIS A 56 -0.46 -0.19 12.20
N LYS A 57 0.46 -1.18 12.15
CA LYS A 57 0.48 -2.22 11.10
C LYS A 57 -0.78 -3.10 11.14
N LEU A 58 -1.29 -3.41 12.33
CA LEU A 58 -2.53 -4.13 12.55
C LEU A 58 -3.75 -3.43 11.96
N ILE A 59 -3.85 -2.11 12.12
CA ILE A 59 -4.93 -1.31 11.53
C ILE A 59 -4.76 -1.25 10.02
N GLU A 60 -3.53 -1.02 9.52
CA GLU A 60 -3.24 -0.97 8.09
C GLU A 60 -3.65 -2.26 7.37
N GLU A 61 -3.25 -3.44 7.85
CA GLU A 61 -3.58 -4.71 7.20
C GLU A 61 -5.11 -4.93 7.12
N ARG A 62 -5.87 -4.51 8.14
CA ARG A 62 -7.34 -4.59 8.08
C ARG A 62 -7.95 -3.60 7.11
N MET A 63 -7.40 -2.39 7.04
CA MET A 63 -7.83 -1.42 6.04
C MET A 63 -7.58 -1.94 4.63
N LEU A 64 -6.43 -2.58 4.38
CA LEU A 64 -6.12 -3.21 3.11
C LEU A 64 -7.09 -4.35 2.80
N ALA A 65 -7.33 -5.26 3.74
CA ALA A 65 -8.27 -6.37 3.58
C ALA A 65 -9.69 -5.89 3.26
N ALA A 66 -10.18 -4.87 3.97
CA ALA A 66 -11.49 -4.28 3.71
C ALA A 66 -11.59 -3.63 2.32
N ASN A 67 -10.54 -2.92 1.90
CA ASN A 67 -10.46 -2.28 0.60
C ASN A 67 -10.47 -3.30 -0.55
N VAL A 68 -9.73 -4.40 -0.40
CA VAL A 68 -9.67 -5.50 -1.38
C VAL A 68 -11.02 -6.23 -1.47
N ALA A 69 -11.55 -6.68 -0.34
CA ALA A 69 -12.85 -7.38 -0.31
C ALA A 69 -13.97 -6.53 -0.93
N THR A 70 -13.91 -5.22 -0.72
CA THR A 70 -14.87 -4.28 -1.30
C THR A 70 -14.69 -4.15 -2.82
N ALA A 71 -13.46 -4.08 -3.31
CA ALA A 71 -13.18 -4.02 -4.75
C ALA A 71 -13.68 -5.28 -5.45
N GLU A 72 -13.37 -6.46 -4.92
CA GLU A 72 -13.81 -7.75 -5.45
C GLU A 72 -15.33 -7.90 -5.44
N PHE A 73 -15.98 -7.48 -4.34
CA PHE A 73 -17.44 -7.52 -4.21
C PHE A 73 -18.14 -6.67 -5.29
N LEU A 74 -17.66 -5.46 -5.53
CA LEU A 74 -18.27 -4.55 -6.51
C LEU A 74 -17.96 -4.97 -7.94
N GLU A 75 -16.78 -5.49 -8.21
CA GLU A 75 -16.39 -6.05 -9.50
C GLU A 75 -17.26 -7.27 -9.85
N ALA A 76 -17.44 -8.20 -8.92
CA ALA A 76 -18.34 -9.35 -9.08
C ALA A 76 -19.79 -8.95 -9.31
N ALA A 77 -20.24 -7.83 -8.73
CA ALA A 77 -21.57 -7.26 -8.94
C ALA A 77 -21.68 -6.44 -10.24
N SER A 78 -20.60 -6.30 -11.02
CA SER A 78 -20.53 -5.48 -12.25
C SER A 78 -21.00 -4.04 -12.05
N LEU A 79 -20.76 -3.47 -10.88
CA LEU A 79 -21.09 -2.08 -10.60
C LEU A 79 -19.94 -1.14 -10.98
N PRO A 80 -20.24 0.07 -11.51
CA PRO A 80 -19.22 1.07 -11.74
C PRO A 80 -18.59 1.50 -10.41
N VAL A 81 -17.27 1.38 -10.33
CA VAL A 81 -16.47 1.74 -9.15
C VAL A 81 -15.18 2.45 -9.61
N LEU A 82 -14.66 3.31 -8.76
CA LEU A 82 -13.33 3.89 -8.95
C LEU A 82 -12.30 3.01 -8.24
N PHE A 83 -11.63 2.18 -9.02
CA PHE A 83 -10.47 1.42 -8.55
C PHE A 83 -9.31 2.36 -8.22
N ARG A 84 -8.52 2.01 -7.24
CA ARG A 84 -7.23 2.65 -6.97
C ARG A 84 -6.16 1.84 -7.68
N VAL A 85 -5.87 2.21 -8.91
CA VAL A 85 -4.94 1.48 -9.77
C VAL A 85 -3.51 1.98 -9.56
N HIS A 86 -2.58 1.04 -9.51
CA HIS A 86 -1.16 1.32 -9.44
C HIS A 86 -0.44 0.42 -10.44
N GLU A 87 -0.04 1.00 -11.56
CA GLU A 87 0.72 0.28 -12.59
C GLU A 87 2.20 0.19 -12.20
N GLY A 88 2.92 -0.78 -12.76
CA GLY A 88 4.37 -0.91 -12.59
C GLY A 88 5.14 0.27 -13.20
N PRO A 89 6.47 0.22 -13.18
CA PRO A 89 7.31 1.28 -13.71
C PRO A 89 7.13 1.43 -15.23
N SER A 90 7.24 2.67 -15.74
CA SER A 90 7.40 2.90 -17.18
C SER A 90 8.78 2.41 -17.64
N THR A 91 8.91 2.13 -18.95
CA THR A 91 10.16 1.68 -19.55
C THR A 91 11.34 2.62 -19.24
N GLU A 92 11.09 3.93 -19.31
CA GLU A 92 12.11 4.96 -19.00
C GLU A 92 12.53 4.90 -17.52
N ARG A 93 11.56 4.86 -16.60
CA ARG A 93 11.85 4.79 -15.16
C ARG A 93 12.55 3.49 -14.78
N LEU A 94 12.19 2.38 -15.44
CA LEU A 94 12.83 1.10 -15.26
C LEU A 94 14.31 1.15 -15.72
N ALA A 95 14.57 1.75 -16.88
CA ALA A 95 15.95 1.91 -17.37
C ALA A 95 16.79 2.76 -16.40
N ASN A 96 16.25 3.88 -15.93
CA ASN A 96 16.93 4.77 -14.99
C ASN A 96 17.25 4.08 -13.65
N VAL A 97 16.29 3.35 -13.06
CA VAL A 97 16.56 2.66 -11.80
C VAL A 97 17.57 1.52 -11.97
N ARG A 98 17.56 0.82 -13.11
CA ARG A 98 18.55 -0.23 -13.40
C ARG A 98 19.96 0.33 -13.59
N ALA A 99 20.09 1.46 -14.28
CA ALA A 99 21.39 2.13 -14.41
C ALA A 99 21.95 2.49 -13.02
N PHE A 100 21.13 3.08 -12.17
CA PHE A 100 21.50 3.41 -10.78
C PHE A 100 21.89 2.16 -9.97
N LEU A 101 21.10 1.08 -10.04
CA LEU A 101 21.39 -0.16 -9.32
C LEU A 101 22.66 -0.82 -9.82
N GLY A 102 22.93 -0.76 -11.13
CA GLY A 102 24.15 -1.27 -11.74
C GLY A 102 25.43 -0.60 -11.20
N GLU A 103 25.37 0.71 -10.93
CA GLU A 103 26.49 1.44 -10.29
C GLU A 103 26.77 0.94 -8.86
N LEU A 104 25.76 0.38 -8.18
CA LEU A 104 25.87 -0.20 -6.84
C LEU A 104 26.13 -1.71 -6.85
N GLY A 105 26.32 -2.32 -8.03
CA GLY A 105 26.50 -3.76 -8.19
C GLY A 105 25.24 -4.59 -7.90
N LEU A 106 24.06 -3.99 -8.05
CA LEU A 106 22.76 -4.61 -7.82
C LEU A 106 21.99 -4.80 -9.13
N ASP A 107 21.12 -5.80 -9.16
CA ASP A 107 20.21 -6.08 -10.27
C ASP A 107 18.78 -6.26 -9.78
N LEU A 108 17.81 -5.59 -10.44
CA LEU A 108 16.39 -5.68 -10.10
C LEU A 108 15.75 -7.01 -10.53
N GLY A 109 16.32 -7.69 -11.53
CA GLY A 109 15.70 -8.88 -12.11
C GLY A 109 14.45 -8.56 -12.96
N GLY A 110 13.65 -9.60 -13.28
CA GLY A 110 12.35 -9.47 -13.94
C GLY A 110 12.35 -9.00 -15.39
N GLY A 111 13.53 -8.85 -16.05
CA GLY A 111 13.63 -8.44 -17.46
C GLY A 111 12.85 -7.15 -17.74
N GLU A 112 12.16 -7.07 -18.86
CA GLU A 112 11.42 -5.86 -19.29
C GLU A 112 10.19 -5.55 -18.45
N LYS A 113 9.69 -6.51 -17.67
CA LYS A 113 8.49 -6.39 -16.85
C LYS A 113 8.70 -6.95 -15.45
N PRO A 114 9.47 -6.26 -14.60
CA PRO A 114 9.69 -6.72 -13.23
C PRO A 114 8.36 -6.80 -12.47
N THR A 115 8.27 -7.80 -11.62
CA THR A 115 7.12 -8.04 -10.75
C THR A 115 7.33 -7.39 -9.38
N PRO A 116 6.29 -7.24 -8.56
CA PRO A 116 6.44 -6.77 -7.17
C PRO A 116 7.41 -7.63 -6.36
N GLU A 117 7.46 -8.95 -6.61
CA GLU A 117 8.39 -9.87 -5.94
C GLU A 117 9.86 -9.58 -6.30
N ASP A 118 10.15 -9.11 -7.52
CA ASP A 118 11.51 -8.72 -7.90
C ASP A 118 11.96 -7.52 -7.07
N TYR A 119 11.07 -6.54 -6.86
CA TYR A 119 11.31 -5.40 -5.98
C TYR A 119 11.50 -5.83 -4.52
N GLN A 120 10.62 -6.72 -4.01
CA GLN A 120 10.71 -7.24 -2.65
C GLN A 120 12.05 -7.97 -2.42
N ARG A 121 12.44 -8.82 -3.38
CA ARG A 121 13.70 -9.57 -3.32
C ARG A 121 14.90 -8.63 -3.26
N LEU A 122 14.90 -7.60 -4.11
CA LEU A 122 15.98 -6.62 -4.11
C LEU A 122 16.04 -5.83 -2.78
N LEU A 123 14.90 -5.38 -2.27
CA LEU A 123 14.83 -4.71 -0.97
C LEU A 123 15.37 -5.60 0.16
N ALA A 124 15.04 -6.89 0.15
CA ALA A 124 15.55 -7.85 1.14
C ALA A 124 17.08 -8.03 1.06
N THR A 125 17.66 -7.98 -0.14
CA THR A 125 19.14 -8.06 -0.30
C THR A 125 19.85 -6.76 0.07
N ALA A 126 19.13 -5.63 0.09
CA ALA A 126 19.69 -4.33 0.37
C ALA A 126 19.52 -3.87 1.83
N VAL A 127 18.77 -4.61 2.67
CA VAL A 127 18.34 -4.18 4.01
C VAL A 127 19.52 -3.83 4.94
N ASP A 128 20.62 -4.56 4.88
CA ASP A 128 21.79 -4.37 5.75
C ASP A 128 22.87 -3.45 5.16
N ARG A 129 22.59 -2.80 4.03
CA ARG A 129 23.54 -1.90 3.38
C ARG A 129 23.44 -0.49 3.93
N ASP A 130 24.54 0.23 3.98
CA ASP A 130 24.61 1.64 4.40
C ASP A 130 23.78 2.55 3.48
N ASP A 131 23.62 2.17 2.21
CA ASP A 131 22.86 2.89 1.19
C ASP A 131 21.40 2.39 1.03
N ALA A 132 20.91 1.52 1.92
CA ALA A 132 19.57 0.91 1.86
C ALA A 132 18.45 1.94 1.68
N SER A 133 18.51 3.07 2.40
CA SER A 133 17.49 4.12 2.32
C SER A 133 17.45 4.83 0.94
N VAL A 134 18.61 4.99 0.31
CA VAL A 134 18.74 5.57 -1.03
C VAL A 134 18.18 4.61 -2.07
N ILE A 135 18.57 3.32 -1.99
CA ILE A 135 18.06 2.25 -2.87
C ILE A 135 16.54 2.20 -2.78
N GLN A 136 15.99 2.14 -1.57
CA GLN A 136 14.55 2.14 -1.32
C GLN A 136 13.83 3.35 -1.93
N THR A 137 14.42 4.53 -1.77
CA THR A 137 13.87 5.78 -2.35
C THR A 137 13.88 5.73 -3.87
N MET A 138 14.94 5.25 -4.49
CA MET A 138 15.06 5.13 -5.95
C MET A 138 14.08 4.10 -6.51
N LEU A 139 13.92 2.96 -5.84
CA LEU A 139 12.90 1.95 -6.19
C LEU A 139 11.49 2.53 -6.08
N LEU A 140 11.17 3.24 -4.99
CA LEU A 140 9.87 3.88 -4.83
C LEU A 140 9.59 4.92 -5.93
N ARG A 141 10.57 5.74 -6.28
CA ARG A 141 10.46 6.75 -7.35
C ARG A 141 10.36 6.15 -8.75
N SER A 142 10.84 4.93 -8.96
CA SER A 142 10.70 4.24 -10.24
C SER A 142 9.27 3.83 -10.52
N LEU A 143 8.45 3.64 -9.50
CA LEU A 143 7.05 3.22 -9.65
C LEU A 143 6.17 4.35 -10.18
N SER A 144 5.09 3.98 -10.84
CA SER A 144 4.04 4.90 -11.26
C SER A 144 3.26 5.44 -10.07
N GLN A 145 2.61 6.58 -10.22
CA GLN A 145 1.69 7.04 -9.18
C GLN A 145 0.38 6.27 -9.28
N ALA A 146 -0.18 5.90 -8.13
CA ALA A 146 -1.50 5.31 -8.10
C ALA A 146 -2.56 6.37 -8.48
N VAL A 147 -3.54 5.96 -9.29
CA VAL A 147 -4.62 6.82 -9.78
C VAL A 147 -6.00 6.22 -9.50
N TYR A 148 -7.04 7.05 -9.56
CA TYR A 148 -8.41 6.56 -9.56
C TYR A 148 -8.91 6.45 -10.99
N GLN A 149 -9.41 5.29 -11.38
CA GLN A 149 -10.00 5.05 -12.69
C GLN A 149 -11.05 3.94 -12.65
N ALA A 150 -11.94 3.93 -13.65
CA ALA A 150 -13.03 2.95 -13.72
C ALA A 150 -12.55 1.57 -14.22
N GLU A 151 -11.48 1.53 -15.02
CA GLU A 151 -10.88 0.29 -15.49
C GLU A 151 -9.97 -0.29 -14.41
N ASN A 152 -10.20 -1.55 -14.04
CA ASN A 152 -9.33 -2.25 -13.10
C ASN A 152 -8.05 -2.73 -13.81
N LYS A 153 -6.90 -2.29 -13.32
CA LYS A 153 -5.57 -2.76 -13.76
C LYS A 153 -4.73 -3.28 -12.60
N GLY A 154 -5.39 -3.54 -11.47
CA GLY A 154 -4.73 -4.01 -10.27
C GLY A 154 -3.92 -2.94 -9.54
N HIS A 155 -3.20 -3.37 -8.53
CA HIS A 155 -2.35 -2.50 -7.72
C HIS A 155 -0.96 -3.12 -7.54
N PHE A 156 -0.01 -2.70 -8.36
CA PHE A 156 1.35 -3.25 -8.42
C PHE A 156 2.02 -3.29 -7.04
N GLY A 157 2.16 -2.17 -6.35
CA GLY A 157 2.90 -2.12 -5.08
C GLY A 157 2.29 -2.96 -3.95
N LEU A 158 0.97 -3.12 -3.91
CA LEU A 158 0.27 -3.99 -2.96
C LEU A 158 0.10 -5.42 -3.46
N HIS A 159 0.38 -5.65 -4.73
CA HIS A 159 0.23 -6.93 -5.44
C HIS A 159 -1.18 -7.52 -5.28
N TYR A 160 -2.19 -6.69 -5.54
CA TYR A 160 -3.59 -7.10 -5.57
C TYR A 160 -4.16 -7.01 -6.99
N PRO A 161 -4.98 -7.99 -7.43
CA PRO A 161 -5.65 -7.96 -8.73
C PRO A 161 -6.73 -6.87 -8.82
N ALA A 162 -7.33 -6.49 -7.70
CA ALA A 162 -8.30 -5.41 -7.60
C ALA A 162 -8.13 -4.67 -6.27
N TYR A 163 -8.20 -3.35 -6.31
CA TYR A 163 -8.09 -2.53 -5.11
C TYR A 163 -8.94 -1.27 -5.24
N ALA A 164 -9.76 -0.98 -4.24
CA ALA A 164 -10.56 0.23 -4.18
C ALA A 164 -10.51 0.82 -2.77
N HIS A 165 -10.59 2.12 -2.66
CA HIS A 165 -10.64 2.76 -1.36
C HIS A 165 -12.06 2.72 -0.79
N PHE A 166 -12.21 2.22 0.43
CA PHE A 166 -13.47 2.06 1.13
C PHE A 166 -13.44 2.62 2.56
N THR A 167 -12.29 2.57 3.23
CA THR A 167 -12.18 2.73 4.69
C THR A 167 -12.21 4.17 5.19
N SER A 168 -12.22 5.19 4.33
CA SER A 168 -12.15 6.59 4.74
C SER A 168 -13.15 7.52 4.01
N PRO A 169 -14.48 7.25 4.06
CA PRO A 169 -15.48 8.01 3.29
C PRO A 169 -15.67 9.46 3.75
N ILE A 170 -15.22 9.81 4.95
CA ILE A 170 -15.31 11.18 5.49
C ILE A 170 -14.34 12.12 4.74
N ARG A 171 -13.16 11.64 4.35
CA ARG A 171 -12.10 12.46 3.76
C ARG A 171 -11.75 12.12 2.31
N ARG A 172 -12.29 11.03 1.76
CA ARG A 172 -12.05 10.61 0.37
C ARG A 172 -13.38 10.36 -0.34
N TYR A 173 -13.64 11.15 -1.38
CA TYR A 173 -14.86 11.03 -2.17
C TYR A 173 -15.02 9.66 -2.88
N PRO A 174 -13.96 9.03 -3.45
CA PRO A 174 -14.08 7.68 -4.01
C PRO A 174 -14.58 6.63 -3.00
N ASP A 175 -14.14 6.69 -1.75
CA ASP A 175 -14.66 5.81 -0.68
C ASP A 175 -16.17 6.02 -0.48
N LEU A 176 -16.62 7.27 -0.47
CA LEU A 176 -18.06 7.59 -0.33
C LEU A 176 -18.88 7.04 -1.51
N LEU A 177 -18.36 7.10 -2.74
CA LEU A 177 -19.00 6.50 -3.91
C LEU A 177 -19.15 4.99 -3.74
N VAL A 178 -18.09 4.32 -3.28
CA VAL A 178 -18.11 2.87 -2.98
C VAL A 178 -19.18 2.54 -1.94
N HIS A 179 -19.26 3.30 -0.84
CA HIS A 179 -20.33 3.12 0.16
C HIS A 179 -21.74 3.29 -0.43
N ARG A 180 -21.92 4.26 -1.32
CA ARG A 180 -23.22 4.48 -2.02
C ARG A 180 -23.56 3.32 -2.94
N ALA A 181 -22.59 2.78 -3.69
CA ALA A 181 -22.77 1.63 -4.56
C ALA A 181 -23.20 0.39 -3.76
N ILE A 182 -22.50 0.06 -2.68
CA ILE A 182 -22.86 -1.05 -1.79
C ILE A 182 -24.25 -0.87 -1.19
N ARG A 183 -24.54 0.34 -0.71
CA ARG A 183 -25.87 0.65 -0.14
C ARG A 183 -26.99 0.47 -1.16
N SER A 184 -26.76 0.86 -2.42
CA SER A 184 -27.75 0.67 -3.49
C SER A 184 -27.99 -0.81 -3.75
N LEU A 185 -26.94 -1.64 -3.83
CA LEU A 185 -27.06 -3.10 -3.96
C LEU A 185 -27.89 -3.72 -2.83
N ILE A 186 -27.52 -3.44 -1.58
CA ILE A 186 -28.16 -4.05 -0.42
C ILE A 186 -29.66 -3.66 -0.34
N ARG A 187 -30.03 -2.47 -0.83
CA ARG A 187 -31.42 -1.99 -0.82
C ARG A 187 -32.20 -2.33 -2.09
N GLY A 188 -31.61 -3.05 -3.03
CA GLY A 188 -32.24 -3.38 -4.32
C GLY A 188 -32.52 -2.14 -5.20
N GLY A 189 -31.78 -1.05 -4.99
CA GLY A 189 -31.86 0.17 -5.79
C GLY A 189 -31.03 0.11 -7.05
N LYS A 190 -31.29 1.03 -8.00
CA LYS A 190 -30.38 1.32 -9.14
C LYS A 190 -29.30 2.30 -8.65
N TYR A 191 -28.05 1.99 -9.01
CA TYR A 191 -26.91 2.87 -8.76
C TYR A 191 -26.57 3.68 -10.02
#